data_5af208b5e47197d51dd57b4414426e63
#
_entry.id   5af208b5e47197d51dd57b4414426e63
#
_cell.length_a   1.000
_cell.length_b   1.000
_cell.length_c   1.000
_cell.angle_alpha   90.00
_cell.angle_beta   90.00
_cell.angle_gamma   90.00
#
_symmetry.space_group_name_H-M   'P 1'
#
loop_
_entity.id
_entity.type
_entity.pdbx_description
1 polymer ?
#
loop_
_entity_poly.entity_id
_entity_poly.type
_entity_poly.pdbx_seq_one_letter_code
_entity_poly.pdbx_strand_id
1 'polypeptide(L)'
;RILEYEDVFPMLYLKYRLKGKNEHRNIKHLVIDEMQDYSYLQYVILHTLFSCRMTILGDKAQTLDETMRDVLLFLPKIFGKKMRTIVLNKSYRNTVEIATYAGAINQTTDLELLDRHGKAVEEVYFSEEESMLKAIGENLSVGENGYETAAVIAMTEEKARELYELLKRRGIQASYIDRDTSVFERGLTVTTFYLAKGLEFDQVFG
;
A
#
# COMPACT_ATOMS: atom_id res chain seq x y z
N ARG A 1 -19.18 20.88 -14.43
CA ARG A 1 -19.45 19.48 -14.12
C ARG A 1 -18.16 18.89 -13.60
N ILE A 2 -18.17 18.43 -12.36
CA ILE A 2 -17.02 17.74 -11.75
C ILE A 2 -16.98 16.34 -12.37
N LEU A 3 -15.81 15.89 -12.81
CA LEU A 3 -15.58 14.53 -13.28
C LEU A 3 -15.40 13.63 -12.06
N GLU A 4 -16.07 12.51 -12.03
CA GLU A 4 -15.80 11.47 -11.04
C GLU A 4 -14.46 10.79 -11.37
N TYR A 5 -13.81 10.22 -10.35
CA TYR A 5 -12.50 9.58 -10.53
C TYR A 5 -12.58 8.42 -11.55
N GLU A 6 -13.66 7.67 -11.53
CA GLU A 6 -13.93 6.55 -12.42
C GLU A 6 -14.02 6.95 -13.90
N ASP A 7 -14.39 8.20 -14.21
CA ASP A 7 -14.50 8.71 -15.58
C ASP A 7 -13.15 9.11 -16.18
N VAL A 8 -12.13 9.35 -15.35
CA VAL A 8 -10.84 9.89 -15.79
C VAL A 8 -10.15 8.97 -16.80
N PHE A 9 -10.03 7.69 -16.48
CA PHE A 9 -9.32 6.74 -17.34
C PHE A 9 -10.09 6.37 -18.61
N PRO A 10 -11.42 6.17 -18.60
CA PRO A 10 -12.21 6.04 -19.82
C PRO A 10 -12.06 7.24 -20.77
N MET A 11 -12.12 8.46 -20.24
CA MET A 11 -11.92 9.67 -21.04
C MET A 11 -10.50 9.78 -21.59
N LEU A 12 -9.49 9.45 -20.78
CA LEU A 12 -8.10 9.45 -21.22
C LEU A 12 -7.87 8.42 -22.34
N TYR A 13 -8.43 7.22 -22.22
CA TYR A 13 -8.39 6.20 -23.24
C TYR A 13 -9.01 6.69 -24.55
N LEU A 14 -10.21 7.28 -24.52
CA LEU A 14 -10.88 7.85 -25.70
C LEU A 14 -10.04 8.96 -26.33
N LYS A 15 -9.49 9.87 -25.52
CA LYS A 15 -8.59 10.93 -26.00
C LYS A 15 -7.43 10.37 -26.82
N TYR A 16 -6.73 9.34 -26.32
CA TYR A 16 -5.59 8.75 -27.03
C TYR A 16 -6.00 7.93 -28.25
N ARG A 17 -7.17 7.31 -28.22
CA ARG A 17 -7.75 6.62 -29.40
C ARG A 17 -8.07 7.57 -30.52
N LEU A 18 -8.56 8.78 -30.21
CA LEU A 18 -8.96 9.79 -31.19
C LEU A 18 -7.78 10.63 -31.71
N LYS A 19 -6.84 10.99 -30.84
CA LYS A 19 -5.70 11.84 -31.21
C LYS A 19 -4.52 11.10 -31.86
N GLY A 20 -4.52 9.78 -31.89
CA GLY A 20 -3.40 8.99 -32.42
C GLY A 20 -2.24 8.81 -31.44
N LYS A 21 -1.24 8.02 -31.86
CA LYS A 21 -0.23 7.42 -31.00
C LYS A 21 1.00 8.31 -30.78
N ASN A 22 1.61 8.14 -29.62
CA ASN A 22 3.04 8.30 -29.29
C ASN A 22 3.53 9.72 -28.99
N GLU A 23 3.22 10.17 -27.78
CA GLU A 23 3.88 11.36 -27.22
C GLU A 23 5.24 11.03 -26.56
N HIS A 24 5.56 9.74 -26.26
CA HIS A 24 6.71 9.36 -25.43
C HIS A 24 7.74 8.44 -26.13
N ARG A 25 8.08 8.71 -27.38
CA ARG A 25 9.02 7.90 -28.18
C ARG A 25 10.46 7.87 -27.66
N ASN A 26 10.87 8.84 -26.90
CA ASN A 26 12.21 8.96 -26.32
C ASN A 26 12.43 8.08 -25.08
N ILE A 27 11.36 7.54 -24.49
CA ILE A 27 11.46 6.61 -23.36
C ILE A 27 11.89 5.25 -23.88
N LYS A 28 12.98 4.70 -23.28
CA LYS A 28 13.57 3.42 -23.68
C LYS A 28 13.11 2.25 -22.81
N HIS A 29 12.73 2.53 -21.59
CA HIS A 29 12.27 1.54 -20.63
C HIS A 29 11.27 2.20 -19.66
N LEU A 30 10.14 1.55 -19.43
CA LEU A 30 9.14 1.92 -18.46
C LEU A 30 9.14 0.90 -17.33
N VAL A 31 9.26 1.37 -16.10
CA VAL A 31 9.07 0.56 -14.91
C VAL A 31 7.74 0.95 -14.28
N ILE A 32 6.91 -0.05 -14.01
CA ILE A 32 5.62 0.10 -13.33
C ILE A 32 5.75 -0.68 -12.03
N ASP A 33 5.61 0.02 -10.92
CA ASP A 33 5.59 -0.58 -9.59
C ASP A 33 4.15 -0.69 -9.08
N GLU A 34 3.95 -1.48 -8.03
CA GLU A 34 2.62 -1.73 -7.43
C GLU A 34 1.59 -2.18 -8.47
N MET A 35 1.94 -3.20 -9.26
CA MET A 35 1.12 -3.66 -10.40
C MET A 35 -0.35 -3.90 -10.04
N GLN A 36 -0.63 -4.28 -8.80
CA GLN A 36 -1.96 -4.60 -8.30
C GLN A 36 -2.88 -3.37 -8.16
N ASP A 37 -2.33 -2.16 -8.23
CA ASP A 37 -3.09 -0.91 -8.11
C ASP A 37 -3.58 -0.37 -9.44
N TYR A 38 -3.18 -1.00 -10.55
CA TYR A 38 -3.56 -0.56 -11.89
C TYR A 38 -4.69 -1.43 -12.46
N SER A 39 -5.72 -0.75 -12.94
CA SER A 39 -6.82 -1.40 -13.66
C SER A 39 -6.41 -1.89 -15.04
N TYR A 40 -7.20 -2.78 -15.62
CA TYR A 40 -7.06 -3.22 -17.01
C TYR A 40 -6.93 -2.04 -17.99
N LEU A 41 -7.80 -1.04 -17.83
CA LEU A 41 -7.84 0.13 -18.73
C LEU A 41 -6.57 0.98 -18.62
N GLN A 42 -6.03 1.15 -17.41
CA GLN A 42 -4.78 1.86 -17.19
C GLN A 42 -3.61 1.16 -17.90
N TYR A 43 -3.52 -0.17 -17.84
CA TYR A 43 -2.51 -0.92 -18.59
C TYR A 43 -2.68 -0.79 -20.10
N VAL A 44 -3.91 -0.81 -20.62
CA VAL A 44 -4.18 -0.56 -22.04
C VAL A 44 -3.72 0.83 -22.47
N ILE A 45 -3.95 1.85 -21.63
CA ILE A 45 -3.48 3.21 -21.87
C ILE A 45 -1.95 3.25 -21.89
N LEU A 46 -1.28 2.69 -20.88
CA LEU A 46 0.18 2.63 -20.78
C LEU A 46 0.79 1.90 -22.00
N HIS A 47 0.23 0.76 -22.39
CA HIS A 47 0.68 0.03 -23.58
C HIS A 47 0.48 0.84 -24.88
N THR A 48 -0.55 1.68 -24.93
CA THR A 48 -0.81 2.56 -26.09
C THR A 48 0.18 3.73 -26.17
N LEU A 49 0.54 4.30 -25.01
CA LEU A 49 1.42 5.47 -24.93
C LEU A 49 2.91 5.14 -25.07
N PHE A 50 3.32 3.98 -24.57
CA PHE A 50 4.72 3.59 -24.50
C PHE A 50 4.99 2.37 -25.37
N SER A 51 5.83 2.52 -26.38
CA SER A 51 6.29 1.43 -27.26
C SER A 51 7.64 0.82 -26.83
N CYS A 52 8.12 1.17 -25.64
CA CYS A 52 9.39 0.72 -25.11
C CYS A 52 9.29 -0.63 -24.37
N ARG A 53 10.43 -1.14 -23.91
CA ARG A 53 10.45 -2.29 -22.99
C ARG A 53 9.82 -1.89 -21.66
N MET A 54 9.14 -2.84 -21.02
CA MET A 54 8.48 -2.61 -19.73
C MET A 54 8.92 -3.65 -18.72
N THR A 55 9.09 -3.22 -17.47
CA THR A 55 9.19 -4.07 -16.29
C THR A 55 8.03 -3.72 -15.38
N ILE A 56 7.25 -4.73 -15.01
CA ILE A 56 6.07 -4.57 -14.17
C ILE A 56 6.35 -5.33 -12.87
N LEU A 57 6.33 -4.62 -11.76
CA LEU A 57 6.64 -5.12 -10.42
C LEU A 57 5.38 -5.03 -9.55
N GLY A 58 5.23 -5.92 -8.60
CA GLY A 58 4.17 -5.82 -7.61
C GLY A 58 3.93 -7.12 -6.87
N ASP A 59 3.01 -7.04 -5.93
CA ASP A 59 2.60 -8.14 -5.08
C ASP A 59 1.08 -8.35 -5.17
N LYS A 60 0.68 -9.47 -5.75
CA LYS A 60 -0.74 -9.80 -5.89
C LYS A 60 -1.46 -10.00 -4.56
N ALA A 61 -0.71 -10.33 -3.49
CA ALA A 61 -1.27 -10.53 -2.16
C ALA A 61 -1.66 -9.20 -1.47
N GLN A 62 -1.15 -8.06 -1.95
CA GLN A 62 -1.45 -6.73 -1.44
C GLN A 62 -2.57 -6.01 -2.21
N THR A 63 -3.37 -6.74 -2.97
CA THR A 63 -4.50 -6.17 -3.70
C THR A 63 -5.61 -5.77 -2.74
N LEU A 64 -6.00 -4.51 -2.75
CA LEU A 64 -7.07 -3.96 -1.91
C LEU A 64 -8.47 -4.19 -2.51
N ASP A 65 -8.56 -4.38 -3.81
CA ASP A 65 -9.79 -4.58 -4.55
C ASP A 65 -9.86 -6.01 -5.11
N GLU A 66 -10.91 -6.74 -4.76
CA GLU A 66 -11.14 -8.11 -5.26
C GLU A 66 -11.24 -8.19 -6.78
N THR A 67 -11.76 -7.14 -7.42
CA THR A 67 -11.88 -7.08 -8.89
C THR A 67 -10.53 -6.97 -9.59
N MET A 68 -9.47 -6.55 -8.88
CA MET A 68 -8.12 -6.39 -9.41
C MET A 68 -7.19 -7.58 -9.12
N ARG A 69 -7.67 -8.63 -8.42
CA ARG A 69 -6.88 -9.83 -8.12
C ARG A 69 -6.32 -10.55 -9.34
N ASP A 70 -6.89 -10.32 -10.50
CA ASP A 70 -6.59 -11.03 -11.73
C ASP A 70 -5.62 -10.30 -12.66
N VAL A 71 -4.77 -9.38 -12.14
CA VAL A 71 -3.81 -8.62 -12.94
C VAL A 71 -2.96 -9.57 -13.80
N LEU A 72 -2.47 -10.67 -13.24
CA LEU A 72 -1.66 -11.64 -13.96
C LEU A 72 -2.43 -12.36 -15.08
N LEU A 73 -3.76 -12.41 -15.05
CA LEU A 73 -4.59 -13.01 -16.08
C LEU A 73 -4.80 -12.09 -17.29
N PHE A 74 -4.81 -10.79 -17.07
CA PHE A 74 -5.05 -9.86 -18.18
C PHE A 74 -3.76 -9.24 -18.76
N LEU A 75 -2.67 -9.17 -18.02
CA LEU A 75 -1.39 -8.65 -18.55
C LEU A 75 -0.93 -9.37 -19.84
N PRO A 76 -0.97 -10.72 -19.93
CA PRO A 76 -0.64 -11.40 -21.19
C PRO A 76 -1.55 -11.06 -22.35
N LYS A 77 -2.80 -10.67 -22.10
CA LYS A 77 -3.76 -10.24 -23.13
C LYS A 77 -3.40 -8.88 -23.71
N ILE A 78 -2.81 -7.98 -22.89
CA ILE A 78 -2.39 -6.64 -23.28
C ILE A 78 -1.02 -6.65 -23.94
N PHE A 79 -0.04 -7.31 -23.30
CA PHE A 79 1.38 -7.27 -23.69
C PHE A 79 1.81 -8.44 -24.56
N GLY A 80 0.93 -9.43 -24.74
CA GLY A 80 1.17 -10.60 -25.60
C GLY A 80 2.01 -11.71 -24.97
N LYS A 81 2.20 -12.78 -25.75
CA LYS A 81 2.82 -14.05 -25.28
C LYS A 81 4.33 -13.99 -24.99
N LYS A 82 5.00 -12.87 -25.31
CA LYS A 82 6.45 -12.70 -25.07
C LYS A 82 6.77 -12.19 -23.65
N MET A 83 5.77 -12.01 -22.81
CA MET A 83 5.96 -11.62 -21.42
C MET A 83 6.65 -12.74 -20.64
N ARG A 84 7.71 -12.37 -19.91
CA ARG A 84 8.40 -13.28 -18.98
C ARG A 84 7.98 -12.92 -17.56
N THR A 85 7.47 -13.89 -16.82
CA THR A 85 7.14 -13.73 -15.39
C THR A 85 8.26 -14.33 -14.55
N ILE A 86 8.67 -13.59 -13.53
CA ILE A 86 9.61 -14.03 -12.49
C ILE A 86 8.88 -13.88 -11.17
N VAL A 87 8.82 -14.96 -10.40
CA VAL A 87 8.20 -14.97 -9.07
C VAL A 87 9.31 -14.96 -8.03
N LEU A 88 9.22 -14.04 -7.07
CA LEU A 88 10.11 -13.93 -5.93
C LEU A 88 9.35 -14.40 -4.69
N ASN A 89 9.75 -15.53 -4.12
CA ASN A 89 9.04 -16.15 -2.99
C ASN A 89 9.63 -15.78 -1.63
N LYS A 90 10.71 -14.99 -1.60
CA LYS A 90 11.41 -14.66 -0.37
C LYS A 90 11.00 -13.31 0.17
N SER A 91 10.49 -13.29 1.39
CA SER A 91 10.12 -12.05 2.10
C SER A 91 11.25 -11.59 3.02
N TYR A 92 11.62 -10.32 2.89
CA TYR A 92 12.73 -9.69 3.65
C TYR A 92 12.25 -8.61 4.62
N ARG A 93 11.03 -8.11 4.44
CA ARG A 93 10.51 -6.93 5.15
C ARG A 93 9.97 -7.27 6.54
N ASN A 94 9.08 -8.24 6.60
CA ASN A 94 8.34 -8.57 7.82
C ASN A 94 9.09 -9.58 8.70
N THR A 95 8.79 -9.56 10.01
CA THR A 95 9.19 -10.64 10.91
C THR A 95 8.40 -11.91 10.61
N VAL A 96 8.90 -13.06 11.09
CA VAL A 96 8.22 -14.36 10.91
C VAL A 96 6.81 -14.32 11.47
N GLU A 97 6.60 -13.67 12.63
CA GLU A 97 5.31 -13.58 13.32
C GLU A 97 4.30 -12.79 12.49
N ILE A 98 4.69 -11.61 11.96
CA ILE A 98 3.83 -10.77 11.12
C ILE A 98 3.53 -11.47 9.79
N ALA A 99 4.54 -12.06 9.15
CA ALA A 99 4.35 -12.73 7.87
C ALA A 99 3.47 -13.99 8.00
N THR A 100 3.61 -14.74 9.10
CA THR A 100 2.76 -15.91 9.40
C THR A 100 1.32 -15.50 9.64
N TYR A 101 1.09 -14.46 10.44
CA TYR A 101 -0.24 -13.92 10.70
C TYR A 101 -0.92 -13.42 9.40
N ALA A 102 -0.23 -12.60 8.62
CA ALA A 102 -0.74 -12.10 7.34
C ALA A 102 -0.98 -13.23 6.33
N GLY A 103 -0.10 -14.24 6.29
CA GLY A 103 -0.24 -15.43 5.46
C GLY A 103 -1.48 -16.26 5.81
N ALA A 104 -1.81 -16.37 7.10
CA ALA A 104 -3.02 -17.07 7.55
C ALA A 104 -4.29 -16.37 7.08
N ILE A 105 -4.33 -15.02 7.09
CA ILE A 105 -5.46 -14.23 6.57
C ILE A 105 -5.58 -14.40 5.05
N ASN A 106 -4.48 -14.28 4.32
CA ASN A 106 -4.45 -14.33 2.85
C ASN A 106 -4.42 -15.75 2.28
N GLN A 107 -4.40 -16.80 3.12
CA GLN A 107 -4.26 -18.21 2.72
C GLN A 107 -3.02 -18.44 1.83
N THR A 108 -1.92 -17.72 2.11
CA THR A 108 -0.67 -17.80 1.38
C THR A 108 0.33 -18.63 2.20
N THR A 109 0.79 -19.78 1.66
CA THR A 109 1.67 -20.73 2.37
C THR A 109 3.09 -20.79 1.79
N ASP A 110 3.34 -20.22 0.61
CA ASP A 110 4.54 -20.48 -0.19
C ASP A 110 5.63 -19.39 -0.04
N LEU A 111 5.63 -18.62 1.05
CA LEU A 111 6.65 -17.60 1.30
C LEU A 111 7.82 -18.19 2.08
N GLU A 112 9.03 -18.07 1.53
CA GLU A 112 10.25 -18.26 2.30
C GLU A 112 10.48 -17.01 3.17
N LEU A 113 10.47 -17.19 4.48
CA LEU A 113 10.70 -16.12 5.44
C LEU A 113 12.18 -16.09 5.82
N LEU A 114 12.71 -14.88 6.02
CA LEU A 114 13.99 -14.73 6.72
C LEU A 114 13.76 -15.03 8.20
N ASP A 115 14.81 -15.57 8.82
CA ASP A 115 14.87 -15.82 10.27
C ASP A 115 15.03 -14.49 11.04
N ARG A 116 14.02 -13.63 10.91
CA ARG A 116 13.91 -12.36 11.60
C ARG A 116 12.68 -12.39 12.48
N HIS A 117 12.91 -12.39 13.80
CA HIS A 117 11.86 -12.50 14.79
C HIS A 117 11.52 -11.15 15.42
N GLY A 118 10.25 -10.99 15.83
CA GLY A 118 9.73 -9.83 16.51
C GLY A 118 8.64 -10.22 17.53
N LYS A 119 7.86 -9.25 17.98
CA LYS A 119 6.71 -9.54 18.81
C LYS A 119 5.63 -10.27 18.02
N ALA A 120 4.89 -11.15 18.67
CA ALA A 120 3.69 -11.76 18.10
C ALA A 120 2.66 -10.68 17.77
N VAL A 121 1.85 -10.93 16.74
CA VAL A 121 0.70 -10.07 16.43
C VAL A 121 -0.38 -10.33 17.49
N GLU A 122 -0.88 -9.27 18.11
CA GLU A 122 -1.91 -9.32 19.13
C GLU A 122 -3.21 -8.70 18.61
N GLU A 123 -4.30 -9.43 18.69
CA GLU A 123 -5.64 -8.91 18.44
C GLU A 123 -6.31 -8.58 19.78
N VAL A 124 -6.68 -7.31 19.96
CA VAL A 124 -7.31 -6.86 21.21
C VAL A 124 -8.61 -6.13 20.87
N TYR A 125 -9.68 -6.51 21.53
CA TYR A 125 -10.98 -5.90 21.35
C TYR A 125 -11.30 -4.98 22.53
N PHE A 126 -11.70 -3.76 22.23
CA PHE A 126 -12.08 -2.74 23.20
C PHE A 126 -13.55 -2.40 23.04
N SER A 127 -14.28 -2.35 24.15
CA SER A 127 -15.66 -1.85 24.18
C SER A 127 -15.75 -0.34 24.20
N GLU A 128 -14.65 0.32 24.62
CA GLU A 128 -14.58 1.77 24.78
C GLU A 128 -13.30 2.30 24.13
N GLU A 129 -13.44 3.39 23.39
CA GLU A 129 -12.34 4.07 22.71
C GLU A 129 -11.27 4.57 23.70
N GLU A 130 -11.69 5.00 24.87
CA GLU A 130 -10.81 5.45 25.95
C GLU A 130 -9.83 4.36 26.37
N SER A 131 -10.30 3.11 26.49
CA SER A 131 -9.48 1.94 26.84
C SER A 131 -8.49 1.59 25.72
N MET A 132 -8.92 1.72 24.46
CA MET A 132 -8.06 1.52 23.31
C MET A 132 -6.91 2.55 23.27
N LEU A 133 -7.23 3.84 23.41
CA LEU A 133 -6.23 4.91 23.43
C LEU A 133 -5.24 4.77 24.58
N LYS A 134 -5.71 4.33 25.75
CA LYS A 134 -4.85 4.02 26.89
C LYS A 134 -3.89 2.88 26.57
N ALA A 135 -4.40 1.79 25.99
CA ALA A 135 -3.59 0.65 25.59
C ALA A 135 -2.54 1.03 24.51
N ILE A 136 -2.88 1.87 23.54
CA ILE A 136 -1.90 2.39 22.57
C ILE A 136 -0.80 3.15 23.30
N GLY A 137 -1.14 4.08 24.21
CA GLY A 137 -0.15 4.85 24.95
C GLY A 137 0.77 4.02 25.85
N GLU A 138 0.22 2.99 26.52
CA GLU A 138 0.98 2.08 27.38
C GLU A 138 1.91 1.15 26.62
N ASN A 139 1.54 0.77 25.39
CA ASN A 139 2.33 -0.13 24.54
C ASN A 139 3.20 0.59 23.53
N LEU A 140 3.10 1.91 23.39
CA LEU A 140 3.93 2.69 22.50
C LEU A 140 5.39 2.64 22.93
N SER A 141 6.25 2.14 22.08
CA SER A 141 7.68 1.92 22.35
C SER A 141 8.60 2.78 21.47
N VAL A 142 8.17 3.99 21.13
CA VAL A 142 8.96 4.95 20.36
C VAL A 142 9.77 5.87 21.28
N GLY A 143 11.06 6.09 20.97
CA GLY A 143 11.91 7.00 21.72
C GLY A 143 13.36 6.55 21.80
N GLU A 144 14.16 7.19 22.63
CA GLU A 144 15.62 7.01 22.72
C GLU A 144 16.09 5.56 22.94
N ASN A 145 15.29 4.72 23.60
CA ASN A 145 15.59 3.31 23.88
C ASN A 145 14.59 2.35 23.20
N GLY A 146 13.80 2.80 22.25
CA GLY A 146 12.76 2.03 21.61
C GLY A 146 12.88 2.05 20.08
N TYR A 147 11.74 1.94 19.44
CA TYR A 147 11.62 2.01 17.99
C TYR A 147 11.80 3.45 17.48
N GLU A 148 12.28 3.60 16.25
CA GLU A 148 12.38 4.92 15.60
C GLU A 148 11.01 5.40 15.11
N THR A 149 10.17 4.47 14.66
CA THR A 149 8.88 4.76 14.01
C THR A 149 7.77 3.88 14.56
N ALA A 150 6.60 4.48 14.74
CA ALA A 150 5.36 3.76 15.01
C ALA A 150 4.21 4.36 14.21
N ALA A 151 3.19 3.54 13.94
CA ALA A 151 1.98 4.01 13.28
C ALA A 151 0.72 3.59 14.01
N VAL A 152 -0.28 4.49 14.03
CA VAL A 152 -1.68 4.16 14.26
C VAL A 152 -2.39 4.27 12.91
N ILE A 153 -2.92 3.16 12.43
CA ILE A 153 -3.52 3.05 11.10
C ILE A 153 -5.01 2.86 11.22
N ALA A 154 -5.78 3.78 10.67
CA ALA A 154 -7.24 3.73 10.65
C ALA A 154 -7.79 3.38 9.27
N MET A 155 -9.01 2.84 9.22
CA MET A 155 -9.68 2.49 7.97
C MET A 155 -10.11 3.71 7.15
N THR A 156 -10.49 4.80 7.82
CA THR A 156 -11.00 6.02 7.16
C THR A 156 -10.21 7.25 7.61
N GLU A 157 -10.21 8.28 6.74
CA GLU A 157 -9.54 9.55 7.04
C GLU A 157 -10.20 10.25 8.24
N GLU A 158 -11.53 10.17 8.36
CA GLU A 158 -12.27 10.71 9.49
C GLU A 158 -11.79 10.10 10.81
N LYS A 159 -11.71 8.75 10.85
CA LYS A 159 -11.25 8.04 12.06
C LYS A 159 -9.77 8.29 12.36
N ALA A 160 -8.93 8.37 11.35
CA ALA A 160 -7.52 8.71 11.53
C ALA A 160 -7.35 10.10 12.15
N ARG A 161 -8.09 11.08 11.66
CA ARG A 161 -8.08 12.46 12.20
C ARG A 161 -8.60 12.52 13.63
N GLU A 162 -9.69 11.82 13.94
CA GLU A 162 -10.23 11.71 15.28
C GLU A 162 -9.19 11.11 16.25
N LEU A 163 -8.58 9.98 15.90
CA LEU A 163 -7.54 9.33 16.71
C LEU A 163 -6.34 10.24 16.94
N TYR A 164 -5.87 10.95 15.90
CA TYR A 164 -4.80 11.92 16.03
C TYR A 164 -5.10 13.00 17.07
N GLU A 165 -6.29 13.62 17.02
CA GLU A 165 -6.69 14.65 17.97
C GLU A 165 -6.84 14.11 19.40
N LEU A 166 -7.34 12.88 19.55
CA LEU A 166 -7.47 12.23 20.85
C LEU A 166 -6.12 11.89 21.48
N LEU A 167 -5.18 11.36 20.70
CA LEU A 167 -3.81 11.10 21.16
C LEU A 167 -3.11 12.39 21.60
N LYS A 168 -3.25 13.44 20.81
CA LYS A 168 -2.70 14.76 21.11
C LYS A 168 -3.25 15.35 22.41
N ARG A 169 -4.56 15.24 22.65
CA ARG A 169 -5.20 15.69 23.91
C ARG A 169 -4.66 14.94 25.13
N ARG A 170 -4.16 13.73 24.96
CA ARG A 170 -3.51 12.92 26.01
C ARG A 170 -2.03 13.23 26.20
N GLY A 171 -1.49 14.18 25.45
CA GLY A 171 -0.08 14.56 25.51
C GLY A 171 0.84 13.59 24.75
N ILE A 172 0.28 12.69 23.95
CA ILE A 172 1.06 11.80 23.07
C ILE A 172 1.41 12.59 21.82
N GLN A 173 2.70 12.79 21.60
CA GLN A 173 3.17 13.46 20.39
C GLN A 173 3.03 12.52 19.19
N ALA A 174 2.34 12.99 18.16
CA ALA A 174 2.15 12.25 16.91
C ALA A 174 2.18 13.22 15.74
N SER A 175 2.59 12.75 14.58
CA SER A 175 2.39 13.41 13.29
C SER A 175 1.18 12.82 12.59
N TYR A 176 0.54 13.61 11.73
CA TYR A 176 -0.60 13.16 10.92
C TYR A 176 -0.18 13.16 9.45
N ILE A 177 -0.33 12.03 8.79
CA ILE A 177 -0.08 11.91 7.35
C ILE A 177 -1.41 11.89 6.61
N ASP A 178 -1.58 12.88 5.74
CA ASP A 178 -2.65 13.01 4.77
C ASP A 178 -2.10 13.02 3.33
N ARG A 179 -2.96 13.31 2.37
CA ARG A 179 -2.60 13.35 0.94
C ARG A 179 -1.63 14.47 0.56
N ASP A 180 -1.56 15.52 1.38
CA ASP A 180 -0.73 16.70 1.13
C ASP A 180 0.61 16.63 1.89
N THR A 181 0.77 15.64 2.77
CA THR A 181 1.97 15.46 3.57
C THR A 181 3.13 14.97 2.69
N SER A 182 4.21 15.75 2.66
CA SER A 182 5.41 15.46 1.85
C SER A 182 6.61 14.97 2.66
N VAL A 183 6.54 15.01 3.99
CA VAL A 183 7.67 14.66 4.87
C VAL A 183 7.22 13.61 5.87
N PHE A 184 8.00 12.54 5.95
CA PHE A 184 7.86 11.49 6.95
C PHE A 184 8.76 11.82 8.14
N GLU A 185 8.19 11.92 9.33
CA GLU A 185 8.92 12.21 10.56
C GLU A 185 9.11 10.95 11.41
N ARG A 186 10.20 10.92 12.19
CA ARG A 186 10.39 9.89 13.22
C ARG A 186 9.37 10.08 14.33
N GLY A 187 9.01 8.99 14.97
CA GLY A 187 8.03 9.03 16.06
C GLY A 187 6.73 8.31 15.72
N LEU A 188 5.66 8.69 16.42
CA LEU A 188 4.33 8.15 16.17
C LEU A 188 3.66 8.89 15.01
N THR A 189 3.17 8.14 14.07
CA THR A 189 2.38 8.65 12.93
C THR A 189 0.95 8.12 13.02
N VAL A 190 -0.03 8.96 12.73
CA VAL A 190 -1.43 8.55 12.55
C VAL A 190 -1.79 8.73 11.08
N THR A 191 -2.36 7.72 10.47
CA THR A 191 -2.71 7.75 9.04
C THR A 191 -3.77 6.72 8.69
N THR A 192 -4.15 6.65 7.42
CA THR A 192 -5.03 5.60 6.90
C THR A 192 -4.23 4.46 6.29
N PHE A 193 -4.84 3.28 6.17
CA PHE A 193 -4.18 2.14 5.53
C PHE A 193 -3.84 2.40 4.06
N TYR A 194 -4.61 3.23 3.35
CA TYR A 194 -4.28 3.64 1.98
C TYR A 194 -3.00 4.46 1.89
N LEU A 195 -2.82 5.41 2.81
CA LEU A 195 -1.65 6.28 2.84
C LEU A 195 -0.44 5.61 3.48
N ALA A 196 -0.68 4.61 4.35
CA ALA A 196 0.37 3.77 4.92
C ALA A 196 0.96 2.79 3.90
N LYS A 197 0.26 2.52 2.79
CA LYS A 197 0.74 1.59 1.77
C LYS A 197 2.09 2.03 1.21
N GLY A 198 3.05 1.11 1.22
CA GLY A 198 4.43 1.38 0.81
C GLY A 198 5.31 2.02 1.89
N LEU A 199 4.76 2.43 3.02
CA LEU A 199 5.53 2.86 4.19
C LEU A 199 5.90 1.66 5.07
N GLU A 200 6.95 1.85 5.88
CA GLU A 200 7.43 0.85 6.83
C GLU A 200 7.54 1.49 8.22
N PHE A 201 7.06 0.78 9.23
CA PHE A 201 7.09 1.20 10.62
C PHE A 201 7.60 0.06 11.48
N ASP A 202 8.35 0.39 12.53
CA ASP A 202 8.86 -0.60 13.49
C ASP A 202 7.75 -1.17 14.37
N GLN A 203 6.72 -0.36 14.67
CA GLN A 203 5.55 -0.74 15.45
C GLN A 203 4.27 -0.23 14.79
N VAL A 204 3.24 -1.06 14.74
CA VAL A 204 1.94 -0.71 14.13
C VAL A 204 0.80 -1.08 15.06
N PHE A 205 -0.15 -0.15 15.21
CA PHE A 205 -1.47 -0.32 15.80
C PHE A 205 -2.50 -0.12 14.69
N GLY A 206 -3.33 -1.13 14.41
CA GLY A 206 -4.30 -1.14 13.32
C GLY A 206 -5.73 -1.43 13.77
#